data_2ac2b52fc0ebd323345cf76f9b8da9b0
#
_entry.id   2ac2b52fc0ebd323345cf76f9b8da9b0
#
_cell.length_a   1.000
_cell.length_b   1.000
_cell.length_c   1.000
_cell.angle_alpha   90.00
_cell.angle_beta   90.00
_cell.angle_gamma   90.00
#
_symmetry.space_group_name_H-M   'P 1'
#
loop_
_entity.id
_entity.type
_entity.pdbx_description
1 polymer ?
#
loop_
_entity_poly.entity_id
_entity_poly.type
_entity_poly.pdbx_seq_one_letter_code
_entity_poly.pdbx_strand_id
1 'polypeptide(L)'
;MDKNLLHLWQSFSSGNIKIQDLAVSFNLSAKQTVRYLHKWMDEGWLTFTSGKGRGNSSSLQWLKNIEQIYESQVMEIMDQQPVEKSSKYLLYNWSPNSKLRLMTKFHSKFGYVHNSDDKLIIPRRKPFLTTHPLEAADVHSAHIVANVFNRLVYMDEKGNIFPEIAHSWDLTQSKLRLYLKKSIKFHDGSILTAADVKLCLSKLRSHKYYKDLWAPIEKIEIVSPLIIDIHYPDSCSYCLQMLCMINTSIYKENNGQIIGTGGFYIGENNQEKTSLIAFHDYFQERPLLDTVEFIQVPLEFDNIYQSSKHHKSNSTFQVERNSGFGVIIMNAWRNSSIQHIDVRKYLHSIIANNINHIHEYDSQKIPNIKSCLKDVDHQVNIPKRRRPEFKEPLIIKATQYTEATTKWLMNILEKENIPFQVKWVPFENYLRDEKLNEQVDLFIHGEVFEMNQEISFYYFLTARYSPLAKVLKTNKSLKKHLSKYKHTHFEEWASLNKNLEKELIESSIMIPLYYDTRQIPFSSDLTNIKMKYFGYVDFSQLWIRPLI
;
A
#
# COMPACT_ATOMS: atom_id res chain seq x y z
N MET A 1 -16.77 -12.69 -25.51
CA MET A 1 -16.57 -13.77 -24.50
C MET A 1 -17.40 -13.45 -23.27
N ASP A 2 -18.10 -14.46 -22.74
CA ASP A 2 -18.98 -14.33 -21.59
C ASP A 2 -18.31 -14.98 -20.38
N LYS A 3 -17.96 -14.18 -19.35
CA LYS A 3 -17.28 -14.68 -18.15
C LYS A 3 -18.12 -15.68 -17.36
N ASN A 4 -19.44 -15.55 -17.40
CA ASN A 4 -20.34 -16.46 -16.69
C ASN A 4 -20.40 -17.83 -17.38
N LEU A 5 -20.28 -17.87 -18.70
CA LEU A 5 -20.21 -19.14 -19.44
C LEU A 5 -18.92 -19.90 -19.10
N LEU A 6 -17.78 -19.22 -19.04
CA LEU A 6 -16.52 -19.83 -18.61
C LEU A 6 -16.57 -20.28 -17.14
N HIS A 7 -17.15 -19.49 -16.27
CA HIS A 7 -17.34 -19.87 -14.87
C HIS A 7 -18.23 -21.11 -14.73
N LEU A 8 -19.30 -21.21 -15.51
CA LEU A 8 -20.16 -22.41 -15.57
C LEU A 8 -19.35 -23.64 -16.00
N TRP A 9 -18.55 -23.50 -17.07
CA TRP A 9 -17.70 -24.58 -17.58
C TRP A 9 -16.72 -25.10 -16.54
N GLN A 10 -16.11 -24.22 -15.76
CA GLN A 10 -15.14 -24.58 -14.72
C GLN A 10 -15.79 -25.22 -13.47
N SER A 11 -17.03 -24.83 -13.17
CA SER A 11 -17.70 -25.23 -11.93
C SER A 11 -18.58 -26.49 -12.10
N PHE A 12 -19.06 -26.77 -13.31
CA PHE A 12 -20.04 -27.83 -13.55
C PHE A 12 -19.70 -28.65 -14.79
N SER A 13 -19.50 -29.95 -14.62
CA SER A 13 -19.38 -30.91 -15.72
C SER A 13 -20.73 -31.26 -16.32
N SER A 14 -20.73 -31.87 -17.52
CA SER A 14 -21.95 -32.43 -18.13
C SER A 14 -22.62 -33.44 -17.20
N GLY A 15 -23.92 -33.32 -16.99
CA GLY A 15 -24.68 -34.20 -16.11
C GLY A 15 -25.92 -33.54 -15.53
N ASN A 16 -26.44 -34.18 -14.49
CA ASN A 16 -27.60 -33.68 -13.75
C ASN A 16 -27.21 -32.52 -12.83
N ILE A 17 -27.96 -31.43 -12.90
CA ILE A 17 -27.72 -30.21 -12.14
C ILE A 17 -29.00 -29.68 -11.50
N LYS A 18 -28.86 -28.93 -10.40
CA LYS A 18 -29.95 -28.16 -9.80
C LYS A 18 -29.81 -26.69 -10.16
N ILE A 19 -30.89 -26.08 -10.66
CA ILE A 19 -30.90 -24.65 -11.04
C ILE A 19 -30.54 -23.75 -9.85
N GLN A 20 -30.88 -24.16 -8.63
CA GLN A 20 -30.54 -23.43 -7.40
C GLN A 20 -29.02 -23.36 -7.17
N ASP A 21 -28.31 -24.46 -7.39
CA ASP A 21 -26.85 -24.52 -7.22
C ASP A 21 -26.15 -23.58 -8.24
N LEU A 22 -26.66 -23.56 -9.48
CA LEU A 22 -26.18 -22.62 -10.51
C LEU A 22 -26.49 -21.17 -10.12
N ALA A 23 -27.69 -20.89 -9.64
CA ALA A 23 -28.11 -19.55 -9.23
C ALA A 23 -27.23 -18.99 -8.11
N VAL A 24 -26.91 -19.85 -7.13
CA VAL A 24 -25.97 -19.50 -6.03
C VAL A 24 -24.57 -19.24 -6.59
N SER A 25 -24.04 -20.11 -7.45
CA SER A 25 -22.70 -19.95 -8.05
C SER A 25 -22.53 -18.65 -8.84
N PHE A 26 -23.60 -18.19 -9.49
CA PHE A 26 -23.59 -16.92 -10.26
C PHE A 26 -23.99 -15.70 -9.45
N ASN A 27 -24.44 -15.87 -8.23
CA ASN A 27 -25.09 -14.81 -7.45
C ASN A 27 -26.27 -14.17 -8.21
N LEU A 28 -27.09 -14.99 -8.85
CA LEU A 28 -28.25 -14.61 -9.67
C LEU A 28 -29.52 -15.29 -9.17
N SER A 29 -30.69 -14.76 -9.58
CA SER A 29 -31.96 -15.44 -9.36
C SER A 29 -32.09 -16.67 -10.28
N ALA A 30 -32.83 -17.70 -9.86
CA ALA A 30 -33.11 -18.90 -10.68
C ALA A 30 -33.67 -18.54 -12.07
N LYS A 31 -34.54 -17.51 -12.16
CA LYS A 31 -35.11 -17.02 -13.42
C LYS A 31 -34.03 -16.43 -14.36
N GLN A 32 -33.09 -15.65 -13.82
CA GLN A 32 -31.99 -15.11 -14.59
C GLN A 32 -31.04 -16.21 -15.06
N THR A 33 -30.73 -17.19 -14.19
CA THR A 33 -29.87 -18.35 -14.53
C THR A 33 -30.45 -19.13 -15.69
N VAL A 34 -31.74 -19.47 -15.66
CA VAL A 34 -32.42 -20.15 -16.77
C VAL A 34 -32.35 -19.35 -18.09
N ARG A 35 -32.52 -18.02 -18.01
CA ARG A 35 -32.39 -17.14 -19.17
C ARG A 35 -30.98 -17.20 -19.79
N TYR A 36 -29.92 -17.24 -18.98
CA TYR A 36 -28.54 -17.41 -19.45
C TYR A 36 -28.33 -18.79 -20.10
N LEU A 37 -28.86 -19.86 -19.48
CA LEU A 37 -28.76 -21.21 -20.04
C LEU A 37 -29.41 -21.30 -21.43
N HIS A 38 -30.62 -20.73 -21.61
CA HIS A 38 -31.26 -20.70 -22.94
C HIS A 38 -30.45 -19.88 -23.96
N LYS A 39 -29.92 -18.71 -23.56
CA LYS A 39 -29.02 -17.91 -24.42
C LYS A 39 -27.84 -18.75 -24.91
N TRP A 40 -27.15 -19.44 -23.99
CA TRP A 40 -25.97 -20.23 -24.36
C TRP A 40 -26.31 -21.51 -25.14
N MET A 41 -27.52 -22.03 -24.96
CA MET A 41 -28.05 -23.11 -25.78
C MET A 41 -28.31 -22.62 -27.23
N ASP A 42 -28.94 -21.46 -27.37
CA ASP A 42 -29.20 -20.84 -28.70
C ASP A 42 -27.88 -20.49 -29.42
N GLU A 43 -26.84 -20.12 -28.67
CA GLU A 43 -25.48 -19.87 -29.18
C GLU A 43 -24.70 -21.16 -29.49
N GLY A 44 -25.25 -22.33 -29.18
CA GLY A 44 -24.65 -23.63 -29.45
C GLY A 44 -23.45 -24.01 -28.59
N TRP A 45 -23.42 -23.53 -27.34
CA TRP A 45 -22.37 -23.87 -26.36
C TRP A 45 -22.70 -25.12 -25.56
N LEU A 46 -23.97 -25.31 -25.25
CA LEU A 46 -24.45 -26.40 -24.41
C LEU A 46 -25.86 -26.81 -24.83
N THR A 47 -26.33 -27.99 -24.36
CA THR A 47 -27.75 -28.33 -24.34
C THR A 47 -28.21 -28.32 -22.89
N PHE A 48 -29.44 -27.85 -22.69
CA PHE A 48 -30.06 -27.77 -21.36
C PHE A 48 -31.49 -28.29 -21.44
N THR A 49 -31.82 -29.25 -20.57
CA THR A 49 -33.18 -29.79 -20.46
C THR A 49 -33.64 -29.58 -19.00
N SER A 50 -34.72 -28.82 -18.85
CA SER A 50 -35.28 -28.57 -17.52
C SER A 50 -36.01 -29.80 -16.98
N GLY A 51 -35.75 -30.16 -15.72
CA GLY A 51 -36.50 -31.21 -15.03
C GLY A 51 -37.99 -30.85 -14.87
N LYS A 52 -38.89 -31.79 -15.15
CA LYS A 52 -40.34 -31.60 -14.98
C LYS A 52 -40.75 -32.05 -13.57
N GLY A 53 -41.29 -31.13 -12.75
CA GLY A 53 -41.83 -31.37 -11.43
C GLY A 53 -40.89 -31.01 -10.25
N ARG A 54 -41.46 -30.91 -9.02
CA ARG A 54 -40.71 -30.62 -7.80
C ARG A 54 -39.74 -31.78 -7.47
N GLY A 55 -38.44 -31.51 -7.46
CA GLY A 55 -37.40 -32.48 -7.07
C GLY A 55 -36.65 -33.11 -8.26
N ASN A 56 -37.04 -32.91 -9.51
CA ASN A 56 -36.32 -33.46 -10.65
C ASN A 56 -35.12 -32.57 -11.03
N SER A 57 -33.95 -33.20 -11.20
CA SER A 57 -32.74 -32.50 -11.69
C SER A 57 -32.88 -32.15 -13.17
N SER A 58 -32.36 -30.99 -13.52
CA SER A 58 -32.16 -30.58 -14.92
C SER A 58 -30.89 -31.23 -15.46
N SER A 59 -30.81 -31.41 -16.77
CA SER A 59 -29.62 -31.97 -17.44
C SER A 59 -28.91 -30.90 -18.26
N LEU A 60 -27.60 -30.82 -18.13
CA LEU A 60 -26.71 -29.95 -18.88
C LEU A 60 -25.68 -30.81 -19.60
N GLN A 61 -25.47 -30.55 -20.89
CA GLN A 61 -24.43 -31.19 -21.67
C GLN A 61 -23.64 -30.16 -22.46
N TRP A 62 -22.34 -30.17 -22.32
CA TRP A 62 -21.44 -29.32 -23.07
C TRP A 62 -21.25 -29.80 -24.50
N LEU A 63 -21.37 -28.90 -25.49
CA LEU A 63 -21.17 -29.20 -26.91
C LEU A 63 -19.77 -28.82 -27.38
N LYS A 64 -19.11 -27.90 -26.68
CA LYS A 64 -17.78 -27.37 -27.05
C LYS A 64 -16.91 -27.20 -25.81
N ASN A 65 -15.60 -27.26 -26.01
CA ASN A 65 -14.65 -26.89 -24.96
C ASN A 65 -14.54 -25.36 -24.90
N ILE A 66 -15.27 -24.77 -23.98
CA ILE A 66 -15.37 -23.31 -23.80
C ILE A 66 -14.01 -22.70 -23.48
N GLU A 67 -13.28 -23.31 -22.56
CA GLU A 67 -12.00 -22.79 -22.10
C GLU A 67 -10.97 -22.75 -23.23
N GLN A 68 -10.85 -23.81 -23.99
CA GLN A 68 -9.91 -23.89 -25.11
C GLN A 68 -10.22 -22.83 -26.18
N ILE A 69 -11.51 -22.68 -26.54
CA ILE A 69 -11.94 -21.68 -27.52
C ILE A 69 -11.67 -20.27 -27.01
N TYR A 70 -12.02 -19.99 -25.78
CA TYR A 70 -11.82 -18.67 -25.18
C TYR A 70 -10.33 -18.34 -24.99
N GLU A 71 -9.51 -19.32 -24.58
CA GLU A 71 -8.07 -19.16 -24.48
C GLU A 71 -7.46 -18.76 -25.83
N SER A 72 -7.82 -19.47 -26.91
CA SER A 72 -7.35 -19.14 -28.26
C SER A 72 -7.77 -17.74 -28.72
N GLN A 73 -9.03 -17.36 -28.45
CA GLN A 73 -9.51 -16.01 -28.74
C GLN A 73 -8.78 -14.92 -27.93
N VAL A 74 -8.50 -15.16 -26.65
CA VAL A 74 -7.75 -14.21 -25.82
C VAL A 74 -6.31 -14.08 -26.29
N MET A 75 -5.66 -15.20 -26.69
CA MET A 75 -4.31 -15.16 -27.28
C MET A 75 -4.29 -14.30 -28.56
N GLU A 76 -5.28 -14.43 -29.42
CA GLU A 76 -5.41 -13.62 -30.63
C GLU A 76 -5.66 -12.15 -30.30
N ILE A 77 -6.55 -11.85 -29.37
CA ILE A 77 -6.80 -10.47 -28.88
C ILE A 77 -5.52 -9.85 -28.33
N MET A 78 -4.72 -10.61 -27.57
CA MET A 78 -3.44 -10.14 -27.05
C MET A 78 -2.45 -9.77 -28.15
N ASP A 79 -2.48 -10.45 -29.29
CA ASP A 79 -1.58 -10.13 -30.39
C ASP A 79 -2.04 -8.92 -31.21
N GLN A 80 -3.35 -8.72 -31.35
CA GLN A 80 -3.94 -7.72 -32.23
C GLN A 80 -4.34 -6.41 -31.54
N GLN A 81 -4.52 -6.41 -30.20
CA GLN A 81 -5.07 -5.27 -29.48
C GLN A 81 -4.14 -4.76 -28.36
N PRO A 82 -4.28 -3.49 -27.97
CA PRO A 82 -3.58 -2.94 -26.81
C PRO A 82 -3.81 -3.72 -25.51
N VAL A 83 -2.84 -3.66 -24.62
CA VAL A 83 -2.81 -4.40 -23.33
C VAL A 83 -4.07 -4.19 -22.51
N GLU A 84 -4.55 -2.97 -22.43
CA GLU A 84 -5.73 -2.57 -21.65
C GLU A 84 -7.03 -3.25 -22.11
N LYS A 85 -7.13 -3.60 -23.39
CA LYS A 85 -8.31 -4.31 -23.94
C LYS A 85 -8.28 -5.80 -23.66
N SER A 86 -7.10 -6.38 -23.52
CA SER A 86 -6.91 -7.81 -23.30
C SER A 86 -6.80 -8.18 -21.81
N SER A 87 -6.34 -7.27 -20.94
CA SER A 87 -6.11 -7.50 -19.50
C SER A 87 -7.35 -7.99 -18.75
N LYS A 88 -8.53 -7.46 -19.07
CA LYS A 88 -9.80 -7.84 -18.45
C LYS A 88 -10.11 -9.34 -18.58
N TYR A 89 -9.64 -9.99 -19.65
CA TYR A 89 -9.86 -11.42 -19.87
C TYR A 89 -9.00 -12.27 -18.93
N LEU A 90 -7.86 -11.77 -18.43
CA LEU A 90 -7.06 -12.48 -17.43
C LEU A 90 -7.79 -12.62 -16.08
N LEU A 91 -8.75 -11.76 -15.82
CA LEU A 91 -9.56 -11.77 -14.59
C LEU A 91 -10.72 -12.78 -14.64
N TYR A 92 -10.87 -13.51 -15.75
CA TYR A 92 -11.86 -14.58 -15.86
C TYR A 92 -11.43 -15.80 -15.03
N ASN A 93 -12.38 -16.64 -14.70
CA ASN A 93 -12.14 -17.88 -13.94
C ASN A 93 -11.54 -18.97 -14.84
N TRP A 94 -10.23 -18.91 -15.06
CA TRP A 94 -9.48 -19.89 -15.86
C TRP A 94 -9.02 -21.07 -15.01
N SER A 95 -8.84 -22.24 -15.64
CA SER A 95 -8.09 -23.33 -15.02
C SER A 95 -6.62 -22.89 -14.77
N PRO A 96 -5.90 -23.50 -13.81
CA PRO A 96 -4.52 -23.14 -13.52
C PRO A 96 -3.60 -23.18 -14.75
N ASN A 97 -3.79 -24.16 -15.65
CA ASN A 97 -2.95 -24.32 -16.84
C ASN A 97 -3.24 -23.25 -17.90
N SER A 98 -4.50 -22.96 -18.19
CA SER A 98 -4.89 -21.89 -19.14
C SER A 98 -4.48 -20.53 -18.59
N LYS A 99 -4.69 -20.30 -17.30
CA LYS A 99 -4.28 -19.09 -16.62
C LYS A 99 -2.76 -18.86 -16.73
N LEU A 100 -1.97 -19.89 -16.50
CA LEU A 100 -0.51 -19.83 -16.64
C LEU A 100 -0.08 -19.44 -18.06
N ARG A 101 -0.64 -20.10 -19.09
CA ARG A 101 -0.30 -19.79 -20.50
C ARG A 101 -0.67 -18.36 -20.89
N LEU A 102 -1.88 -17.92 -20.53
CA LEU A 102 -2.35 -16.56 -20.80
C LEU A 102 -1.49 -15.51 -20.07
N MET A 103 -1.14 -15.76 -18.82
CA MET A 103 -0.29 -14.85 -18.07
C MET A 103 1.14 -14.77 -18.61
N THR A 104 1.71 -15.90 -19.02
CA THR A 104 3.04 -15.94 -19.65
C THR A 104 3.05 -15.12 -20.95
N LYS A 105 2.06 -15.30 -21.80
CA LYS A 105 1.90 -14.51 -23.02
C LYS A 105 1.70 -13.03 -22.72
N PHE A 106 0.85 -12.72 -21.75
CA PHE A 106 0.52 -11.35 -21.37
C PHE A 106 1.70 -10.62 -20.74
N HIS A 107 2.58 -11.34 -20.04
CA HIS A 107 3.78 -10.77 -19.42
C HIS A 107 4.67 -10.04 -20.45
N SER A 108 4.76 -10.56 -21.67
CA SER A 108 5.54 -9.92 -22.74
C SER A 108 5.00 -8.56 -23.21
N LYS A 109 3.80 -8.18 -22.77
CA LYS A 109 3.15 -6.90 -23.12
C LYS A 109 3.41 -5.80 -22.09
N PHE A 110 4.06 -6.13 -20.96
CA PHE A 110 4.46 -5.14 -19.97
C PHE A 110 5.87 -4.63 -20.24
N GLY A 111 6.16 -3.48 -19.67
CA GLY A 111 7.42 -2.79 -19.84
C GLY A 111 7.27 -1.58 -20.76
N TYR A 112 8.34 -1.24 -21.42
CA TYR A 112 8.38 -0.09 -22.31
C TYR A 112 7.86 -0.41 -23.71
N VAL A 113 7.08 0.51 -24.23
CA VAL A 113 6.55 0.46 -25.60
C VAL A 113 6.86 1.81 -26.26
N HIS A 114 7.63 1.80 -27.34
CA HIS A 114 7.86 2.94 -28.19
C HIS A 114 7.07 2.77 -29.50
N ASN A 115 6.09 3.65 -29.70
CA ASN A 115 5.40 3.80 -30.99
C ASN A 115 5.55 5.26 -31.44
N SER A 116 4.50 6.07 -31.29
CA SER A 116 4.57 7.53 -31.41
C SER A 116 5.01 8.21 -30.12
N ASP A 117 4.77 7.56 -28.98
CA ASP A 117 4.97 8.08 -27.63
C ASP A 117 5.76 7.07 -26.77
N ASP A 118 6.55 7.59 -25.84
CA ASP A 118 7.32 6.82 -24.88
C ASP A 118 6.43 6.39 -23.72
N LYS A 119 6.02 5.13 -23.73
CA LYS A 119 5.06 4.57 -22.77
C LYS A 119 5.68 3.47 -21.91
N LEU A 120 5.44 3.53 -20.60
CA LEU A 120 5.76 2.46 -19.65
C LEU A 120 4.48 1.79 -19.16
N ILE A 121 4.36 0.47 -19.32
CA ILE A 121 3.20 -0.31 -18.89
C ILE A 121 3.59 -1.18 -17.70
N ILE A 122 2.88 -1.00 -16.56
CA ILE A 122 3.17 -1.65 -15.28
C ILE A 122 1.96 -2.49 -14.85
N PRO A 123 2.13 -3.78 -14.45
CA PRO A 123 1.05 -4.55 -13.88
C PRO A 123 0.69 -4.03 -12.47
N ARG A 124 -0.58 -3.94 -12.15
CA ARG A 124 -1.08 -3.72 -10.79
C ARG A 124 -2.07 -4.81 -10.39
N ARG A 125 -1.96 -5.32 -9.17
CA ARG A 125 -2.85 -6.38 -8.67
C ARG A 125 -4.15 -5.85 -8.08
N LYS A 126 -4.17 -4.59 -7.66
CA LYS A 126 -5.32 -3.92 -7.05
C LYS A 126 -5.39 -2.48 -7.52
N PRO A 127 -6.59 -1.91 -7.66
CA PRO A 127 -6.75 -0.47 -7.85
C PRO A 127 -6.07 0.31 -6.72
N PHE A 128 -5.65 1.53 -7.01
CA PHE A 128 -5.17 2.44 -5.97
C PHE A 128 -6.34 2.81 -5.05
N LEU A 129 -6.12 2.80 -3.74
CA LEU A 129 -7.16 3.10 -2.76
C LEU A 129 -7.60 4.56 -2.85
N THR A 130 -6.65 5.43 -3.15
CA THR A 130 -6.88 6.87 -3.30
C THR A 130 -5.80 7.52 -4.14
N THR A 131 -6.13 8.66 -4.72
CA THR A 131 -5.16 9.58 -5.35
C THR A 131 -5.07 10.90 -4.58
N HIS A 132 -5.75 11.01 -3.44
CA HIS A 132 -5.78 12.21 -2.62
C HIS A 132 -4.61 12.23 -1.62
N PRO A 133 -3.76 13.29 -1.59
CA PRO A 133 -2.59 13.35 -0.71
C PRO A 133 -2.88 13.12 0.78
N LEU A 134 -4.00 13.66 1.30
CA LEU A 134 -4.38 13.50 2.71
C LEU A 134 -4.87 12.10 3.07
N GLU A 135 -5.18 11.27 2.08
CA GLU A 135 -5.71 9.92 2.30
C GLU A 135 -4.74 8.82 1.91
N ALA A 136 -3.63 9.17 1.27
CA ALA A 136 -2.60 8.23 0.81
C ALA A 136 -1.79 7.68 2.00
N ALA A 137 -2.39 6.75 2.73
CA ALA A 137 -1.77 6.07 3.86
C ALA A 137 -1.18 4.69 3.50
N ASP A 138 -1.32 4.27 2.26
CA ASP A 138 -0.71 3.07 1.72
C ASP A 138 0.35 3.41 0.67
N VAL A 139 1.29 2.50 0.54
CA VAL A 139 2.48 2.67 -0.29
C VAL A 139 2.13 2.85 -1.78
N HIS A 140 1.11 2.15 -2.29
CA HIS A 140 0.74 2.25 -3.71
C HIS A 140 0.08 3.60 -4.03
N SER A 141 -0.85 4.05 -3.18
CA SER A 141 -1.47 5.38 -3.32
C SER A 141 -0.42 6.49 -3.18
N ALA A 142 0.50 6.35 -2.22
CA ALA A 142 1.59 7.31 -2.02
C ALA A 142 2.52 7.42 -3.25
N HIS A 143 2.76 6.30 -3.97
CA HIS A 143 3.53 6.32 -5.21
C HIS A 143 2.86 7.18 -6.31
N ILE A 144 1.54 7.06 -6.49
CA ILE A 144 0.81 7.93 -7.43
C ILE A 144 0.91 9.39 -6.99
N VAL A 145 0.65 9.67 -5.70
CA VAL A 145 0.73 11.03 -5.14
C VAL A 145 2.12 11.63 -5.36
N ALA A 146 3.19 10.87 -5.16
CA ALA A 146 4.56 11.34 -5.35
C ALA A 146 4.91 11.77 -6.79
N ASN A 147 4.23 11.21 -7.80
CA ASN A 147 4.46 11.56 -9.21
C ASN A 147 3.51 12.66 -9.72
N VAL A 148 2.34 12.84 -9.09
CA VAL A 148 1.28 13.77 -9.52
C VAL A 148 1.36 15.11 -8.79
N PHE A 149 1.93 15.13 -7.58
CA PHE A 149 1.96 16.32 -6.73
C PHE A 149 3.38 16.65 -6.28
N ASN A 150 3.61 17.94 -6.00
CA ASN A 150 4.83 18.41 -5.37
C ASN A 150 4.56 18.91 -3.95
N ARG A 151 5.61 18.95 -3.14
CA ARG A 151 5.64 19.54 -1.80
C ARG A 151 6.39 20.87 -1.82
N LEU A 152 6.39 21.55 -0.71
CA LEU A 152 7.15 22.79 -0.56
C LEU A 152 8.65 22.53 -0.63
N VAL A 153 9.09 21.46 0.00
CA VAL A 153 10.47 20.97 0.05
C VAL A 153 10.48 19.43 0.01
N TYR A 154 11.58 18.82 -0.37
CA TYR A 154 11.75 17.36 -0.29
C TYR A 154 13.01 17.00 0.48
N MET A 155 13.08 15.78 0.99
CA MET A 155 14.20 15.26 1.77
C MET A 155 14.80 14.04 1.08
N ASP A 156 16.10 13.91 1.10
CA ASP A 156 16.81 12.69 0.68
C ASP A 156 16.90 11.66 1.83
N GLU A 157 17.46 10.49 1.53
CA GLU A 157 17.64 9.41 2.51
C GLU A 157 18.59 9.79 3.66
N LYS A 158 19.48 10.76 3.45
CA LYS A 158 20.42 11.25 4.46
C LYS A 158 19.82 12.33 5.36
N GLY A 159 18.58 12.76 5.08
CA GLY A 159 17.92 13.82 5.83
C GLY A 159 18.20 15.24 5.30
N ASN A 160 18.93 15.39 4.19
CA ASN A 160 19.16 16.69 3.56
C ASN A 160 17.88 17.20 2.92
N ILE A 161 17.55 18.46 3.13
CA ILE A 161 16.35 19.10 2.60
C ILE A 161 16.68 19.96 1.39
N PHE A 162 15.89 19.81 0.34
CA PHE A 162 16.06 20.47 -0.94
C PHE A 162 14.81 21.27 -1.34
N PRO A 163 14.99 22.37 -2.10
CA PRO A 163 13.89 23.15 -2.66
C PRO A 163 13.01 22.35 -3.63
N GLU A 164 11.67 22.50 -3.50
CA GLU A 164 10.73 21.98 -4.51
C GLU A 164 9.79 23.11 -4.97
N ILE A 165 8.59 23.30 -4.41
CA ILE A 165 7.73 24.47 -4.68
C ILE A 165 8.35 25.75 -4.06
N ALA A 166 8.88 25.66 -2.82
CA ALA A 166 9.68 26.73 -2.25
C ALA A 166 11.09 26.70 -2.84
N HIS A 167 11.64 27.86 -3.19
CA HIS A 167 13.02 27.96 -3.66
C HIS A 167 14.02 28.20 -2.52
N SER A 168 13.57 28.76 -1.40
CA SER A 168 14.35 29.03 -0.20
C SER A 168 13.45 29.25 1.01
N TRP A 169 14.04 29.29 2.20
CA TRP A 169 13.34 29.52 3.46
C TRP A 169 14.24 30.14 4.51
N ASP A 170 13.59 30.85 5.48
CA ASP A 170 14.21 31.33 6.71
C ASP A 170 13.60 30.57 7.88
N LEU A 171 14.45 29.93 8.68
CA LEU A 171 14.04 29.15 9.86
C LEU A 171 14.48 29.84 11.14
N THR A 172 13.53 30.04 12.07
CA THR A 172 13.77 30.55 13.41
C THR A 172 13.18 29.59 14.45
N GLN A 173 13.41 29.85 15.75
CA GLN A 173 12.84 29.00 16.82
C GLN A 173 11.30 29.00 16.86
N SER A 174 10.64 30.04 16.35
CA SER A 174 9.18 30.20 16.46
C SER A 174 8.48 30.34 15.10
N LYS A 175 9.23 30.36 14.01
CA LYS A 175 8.66 30.64 12.67
C LYS A 175 9.51 30.05 11.55
N LEU A 176 8.83 29.52 10.53
CA LEU A 176 9.38 29.19 9.23
C LEU A 176 8.76 30.11 8.17
N ARG A 177 9.59 30.86 7.43
CA ARG A 177 9.18 31.62 6.25
C ARG A 177 9.61 30.89 5.00
N LEU A 178 8.70 30.71 4.06
CA LEU A 178 8.93 30.03 2.79
C LEU A 178 8.75 31.01 1.63
N TYR A 179 9.68 30.97 0.68
CA TYR A 179 9.66 31.76 -0.55
C TYR A 179 9.34 30.83 -1.73
N LEU A 180 8.18 31.03 -2.36
CA LEU A 180 7.69 30.17 -3.42
C LEU A 180 8.30 30.55 -4.77
N LYS A 181 8.55 29.55 -5.62
CA LYS A 181 8.94 29.76 -7.02
C LYS A 181 7.82 30.45 -7.80
N LYS A 182 8.20 31.26 -8.76
CA LYS A 182 7.26 31.99 -9.65
C LYS A 182 6.70 31.04 -10.72
N SER A 183 5.49 31.35 -11.18
CA SER A 183 4.87 30.75 -12.37
C SER A 183 4.73 29.22 -12.35
N ILE A 184 4.68 28.60 -11.16
CA ILE A 184 4.33 27.19 -11.06
C ILE A 184 2.87 27.02 -11.49
N LYS A 185 2.60 26.11 -12.42
CA LYS A 185 1.26 25.80 -12.89
C LYS A 185 0.74 24.51 -12.26
N PHE A 186 -0.54 24.52 -11.92
CA PHE A 186 -1.29 23.29 -11.74
C PHE A 186 -1.57 22.63 -13.10
N HIS A 187 -1.97 21.37 -13.10
CA HIS A 187 -2.29 20.61 -14.32
C HIS A 187 -3.44 21.23 -15.14
N ASP A 188 -4.27 22.08 -14.53
CA ASP A 188 -5.34 22.85 -15.21
C ASP A 188 -4.84 24.18 -15.80
N GLY A 189 -3.53 24.45 -15.74
CA GLY A 189 -2.89 25.68 -16.23
C GLY A 189 -2.98 26.87 -15.28
N SER A 190 -3.72 26.78 -14.16
CA SER A 190 -3.79 27.87 -13.18
C SER A 190 -2.47 28.01 -12.41
N ILE A 191 -2.13 29.22 -11.99
CA ILE A 191 -0.87 29.52 -11.30
C ILE A 191 -1.02 29.28 -9.79
N LEU A 192 -0.03 28.58 -9.21
CA LEU A 192 0.07 28.34 -7.77
C LEU A 192 0.44 29.62 -7.02
N THR A 193 -0.21 29.85 -5.90
CA THR A 193 0.02 30.98 -5.00
C THR A 193 0.14 30.53 -3.54
N ALA A 194 0.56 31.46 -2.67
CA ALA A 194 0.58 31.23 -1.21
C ALA A 194 -0.82 30.91 -0.63
N ALA A 195 -1.90 31.32 -1.32
CA ALA A 195 -3.27 31.00 -0.90
C ALA A 195 -3.57 29.51 -1.07
N ASP A 196 -3.11 28.88 -2.15
CA ASP A 196 -3.26 27.45 -2.40
C ASP A 196 -2.49 26.63 -1.35
N VAL A 197 -1.25 27.06 -1.07
CA VAL A 197 -0.40 26.45 -0.05
C VAL A 197 -1.07 26.52 1.33
N LYS A 198 -1.54 27.72 1.73
CA LYS A 198 -2.23 27.91 3.00
C LYS A 198 -3.47 27.02 3.11
N LEU A 199 -4.25 26.90 2.04
CA LEU A 199 -5.45 26.06 2.02
C LEU A 199 -5.10 24.58 2.27
N CYS A 200 -4.11 24.02 1.55
CA CYS A 200 -3.66 22.65 1.71
C CYS A 200 -3.14 22.37 3.13
N LEU A 201 -2.24 23.21 3.63
CA LEU A 201 -1.66 23.05 4.97
C LEU A 201 -2.72 23.25 6.07
N SER A 202 -3.73 24.10 5.88
CA SER A 202 -4.82 24.28 6.84
C SER A 202 -5.74 23.05 6.89
N LYS A 203 -6.04 22.45 5.73
CA LYS A 203 -6.78 21.18 5.65
C LYS A 203 -6.02 20.06 6.36
N LEU A 204 -4.71 19.95 6.12
CA LEU A 204 -3.85 18.97 6.74
C LEU A 204 -3.81 19.13 8.27
N ARG A 205 -3.65 20.36 8.76
CA ARG A 205 -3.63 20.68 10.19
C ARG A 205 -4.94 20.31 10.90
N SER A 206 -6.07 20.44 10.24
CA SER A 206 -7.38 20.04 10.79
C SER A 206 -7.73 18.58 10.54
N HIS A 207 -6.95 17.88 9.72
CA HIS A 207 -7.26 16.52 9.32
C HIS A 207 -7.14 15.53 10.49
N LYS A 208 -8.11 14.63 10.63
CA LYS A 208 -8.24 13.72 11.77
C LYS A 208 -6.99 12.87 12.07
N TYR A 209 -6.22 12.50 11.04
CA TYR A 209 -5.01 11.67 11.20
C TYR A 209 -3.75 12.48 11.51
N TYR A 210 -3.66 13.73 11.06
CA TYR A 210 -2.42 14.52 11.10
C TYR A 210 -2.43 15.64 12.14
N LYS A 211 -3.59 16.02 12.67
CA LYS A 211 -3.74 17.18 13.58
C LYS A 211 -2.83 17.13 14.81
N ASP A 212 -2.48 15.93 15.30
CA ASP A 212 -1.61 15.80 16.46
C ASP A 212 -0.15 16.08 16.11
N LEU A 213 0.30 15.63 14.91
CA LEU A 213 1.62 15.95 14.38
C LEU A 213 1.78 17.46 14.12
N TRP A 214 0.70 18.09 13.62
CA TRP A 214 0.66 19.52 13.31
C TRP A 214 0.25 20.41 14.50
N ALA A 215 0.05 19.84 15.69
CA ALA A 215 -0.36 20.58 16.89
C ALA A 215 0.58 21.73 17.29
N PRO A 216 1.92 21.69 17.07
CA PRO A 216 2.79 22.83 17.37
C PRO A 216 2.55 24.05 16.47
N ILE A 217 1.94 23.89 15.29
CA ILE A 217 1.69 24.99 14.37
C ILE A 217 0.47 25.78 14.83
N GLU A 218 0.68 27.02 15.24
CA GLU A 218 -0.39 27.90 15.70
C GLU A 218 -1.11 28.59 14.54
N LYS A 219 -0.34 29.17 13.61
CA LYS A 219 -0.86 30.02 12.54
C LYS A 219 -0.10 29.80 11.22
N ILE A 220 -0.81 29.87 10.10
CA ILE A 220 -0.25 29.92 8.76
C ILE A 220 -0.71 31.24 8.14
N GLU A 221 0.23 32.10 7.74
CA GLU A 221 -0.02 33.47 7.30
C GLU A 221 0.52 33.73 5.91
N ILE A 222 -0.30 34.34 5.05
CA ILE A 222 0.13 34.83 3.73
C ILE A 222 0.73 36.22 3.93
N VAL A 223 2.03 36.36 3.66
CA VAL A 223 2.73 37.64 3.70
C VAL A 223 2.64 38.35 2.35
N SER A 224 2.73 37.58 1.26
CA SER A 224 2.54 38.05 -0.12
C SER A 224 2.11 36.86 -1.00
N PRO A 225 1.74 37.08 -2.28
CA PRO A 225 1.35 35.98 -3.17
C PRO A 225 2.36 34.83 -3.28
N LEU A 226 3.64 35.07 -2.97
CA LEU A 226 4.73 34.08 -3.04
C LEU A 226 5.49 33.90 -1.73
N ILE A 227 4.98 34.45 -0.60
CA ILE A 227 5.62 34.33 0.72
C ILE A 227 4.59 33.86 1.75
N ILE A 228 4.92 32.81 2.47
CA ILE A 228 4.08 32.24 3.51
C ILE A 228 4.87 32.02 4.80
N ASP A 229 4.30 32.40 5.94
CA ASP A 229 4.85 32.19 7.28
C ASP A 229 4.07 31.08 8.01
N ILE A 230 4.81 30.16 8.64
CA ILE A 230 4.29 29.13 9.54
C ILE A 230 4.79 29.44 10.93
N HIS A 231 3.87 29.73 11.87
CA HIS A 231 4.17 30.13 13.23
C HIS A 231 4.00 28.97 14.20
N TYR A 232 5.01 28.76 15.06
CA TYR A 232 5.05 27.76 16.13
C TYR A 232 5.72 28.32 17.38
N PRO A 233 5.03 29.18 18.15
CA PRO A 233 5.61 29.95 19.26
C PRO A 233 6.23 29.08 20.35
N ASP A 234 5.75 27.84 20.52
CA ASP A 234 6.25 26.86 21.51
C ASP A 234 7.25 25.87 20.87
N SER A 235 7.97 26.30 19.84
CA SER A 235 8.95 25.54 19.06
C SER A 235 8.35 24.37 18.26
N CYS A 236 8.94 24.14 17.10
CA CYS A 236 8.70 22.94 16.26
C CYS A 236 9.97 22.67 15.44
N SER A 237 10.97 22.03 16.05
CA SER A 237 12.27 21.74 15.41
C SER A 237 12.17 20.94 14.12
N TYR A 238 11.05 20.23 13.93
CA TYR A 238 10.78 19.36 12.77
C TYR A 238 9.78 19.96 11.77
N CYS A 239 9.48 21.27 11.87
CA CYS A 239 8.52 21.91 10.95
C CYS A 239 8.91 21.73 9.47
N LEU A 240 10.18 21.92 9.16
CA LEU A 240 10.70 21.80 7.80
C LEU A 240 10.65 20.32 7.32
N GLN A 241 10.97 19.37 8.20
CA GLN A 241 10.92 17.93 7.91
C GLN A 241 9.48 17.46 7.64
N MET A 242 8.51 17.97 8.41
CA MET A 242 7.09 17.68 8.15
C MET A 242 6.66 18.07 6.73
N LEU A 243 7.18 19.18 6.20
CA LEU A 243 6.84 19.66 4.86
C LEU A 243 7.41 18.78 3.73
N CYS A 244 8.28 17.84 4.03
CA CYS A 244 8.79 16.85 3.08
C CYS A 244 7.86 15.63 2.94
N MET A 245 6.90 15.43 3.85
CA MET A 245 6.02 14.25 3.86
C MET A 245 5.00 14.30 2.72
N ILE A 246 4.63 13.12 2.22
CA ILE A 246 3.74 12.99 1.05
C ILE A 246 2.36 13.65 1.26
N ASN A 247 1.85 13.63 2.49
CA ASN A 247 0.57 14.24 2.83
C ASN A 247 0.59 15.78 2.83
N THR A 248 1.77 16.41 2.72
CA THR A 248 1.93 17.86 2.59
C THR A 248 1.96 18.34 1.15
N SER A 249 1.71 17.45 0.20
CA SER A 249 1.61 17.79 -1.21
C SER A 249 0.58 18.90 -1.45
N ILE A 250 0.92 19.82 -2.35
CA ILE A 250 0.04 20.94 -2.70
C ILE A 250 -0.87 20.51 -3.84
N TYR A 251 -2.15 20.75 -3.67
CA TYR A 251 -3.20 20.35 -4.61
C TYR A 251 -4.33 21.36 -4.66
N LYS A 252 -5.13 21.27 -5.70
CA LYS A 252 -6.37 22.01 -5.91
C LYS A 252 -7.52 21.04 -6.11
N GLU A 253 -8.68 21.36 -5.57
CA GLU A 253 -9.91 20.61 -5.82
C GLU A 253 -10.77 21.39 -6.81
N ASN A 254 -11.13 20.75 -7.91
CA ASN A 254 -12.02 21.32 -8.93
C ASN A 254 -13.01 20.26 -9.39
N ASN A 255 -14.31 20.51 -9.20
CA ASN A 255 -15.40 19.61 -9.60
C ASN A 255 -15.20 18.14 -9.17
N GLY A 256 -14.68 17.93 -7.96
CA GLY A 256 -14.39 16.58 -7.42
C GLY A 256 -13.12 15.93 -7.93
N GLN A 257 -12.36 16.60 -8.80
CA GLN A 257 -11.04 16.18 -9.23
C GLN A 257 -9.96 16.83 -8.38
N ILE A 258 -8.90 16.08 -8.10
CA ILE A 258 -7.72 16.56 -7.39
C ILE A 258 -6.63 16.85 -8.42
N ILE A 259 -6.19 18.10 -8.45
CA ILE A 259 -5.25 18.63 -9.44
C ILE A 259 -3.93 18.96 -8.75
N GLY A 260 -2.83 18.44 -9.27
CA GLY A 260 -1.48 18.64 -8.75
C GLY A 260 -0.63 19.58 -9.60
N THR A 261 0.65 19.63 -9.23
CA THR A 261 1.70 20.42 -9.92
C THR A 261 2.84 19.51 -10.40
N GLY A 262 2.72 18.17 -10.23
CA GLY A 262 3.77 17.20 -10.51
C GLY A 262 4.10 17.02 -11.98
N GLY A 263 5.13 16.23 -12.26
CA GLY A 263 5.56 15.94 -13.64
C GLY A 263 4.54 15.15 -14.46
N PHE A 264 3.58 14.51 -13.79
CA PHE A 264 2.50 13.78 -14.43
C PHE A 264 1.14 14.22 -13.87
N TYR A 265 0.11 14.14 -14.71
CA TYR A 265 -1.28 14.24 -14.28
C TYR A 265 -2.02 12.94 -14.54
N ILE A 266 -3.11 12.71 -13.82
CA ILE A 266 -3.93 11.51 -13.97
C ILE A 266 -4.84 11.68 -15.19
N GLY A 267 -4.65 10.86 -16.22
CA GLY A 267 -5.50 10.83 -17.39
C GLY A 267 -6.74 9.99 -17.16
N GLU A 268 -6.56 8.69 -16.95
CA GLU A 268 -7.63 7.73 -16.67
C GLU A 268 -7.39 7.08 -15.31
N ASN A 269 -8.46 6.87 -14.54
CA ASN A 269 -8.38 6.14 -13.27
C ASN A 269 -9.68 5.37 -13.02
N ASN A 270 -9.63 4.07 -13.28
CA ASN A 270 -10.74 3.16 -13.07
C ASN A 270 -10.26 1.80 -12.51
N GLN A 271 -11.14 0.82 -12.41
CA GLN A 271 -10.79 -0.50 -11.89
C GLN A 271 -9.80 -1.26 -12.78
N GLU A 272 -9.86 -1.05 -14.10
CA GLU A 272 -9.03 -1.77 -15.07
C GLU A 272 -7.68 -1.10 -15.30
N LYS A 273 -7.63 0.25 -15.25
CA LYS A 273 -6.46 1.04 -15.64
C LYS A 273 -6.32 2.33 -14.83
N THR A 274 -5.08 2.72 -14.58
CA THR A 274 -4.71 4.10 -14.20
C THR A 274 -3.61 4.57 -15.13
N SER A 275 -3.75 5.74 -15.75
CA SER A 275 -2.72 6.36 -16.59
C SER A 275 -2.21 7.66 -15.99
N LEU A 276 -0.92 7.83 -16.03
CA LEU A 276 -0.22 9.08 -15.73
C LEU A 276 0.32 9.63 -17.05
N ILE A 277 0.02 10.87 -17.36
CA ILE A 277 0.41 11.54 -18.60
C ILE A 277 1.37 12.68 -18.24
N ALA A 278 2.48 12.79 -18.97
CA ALA A 278 3.49 13.83 -18.72
C ALA A 278 2.91 15.24 -18.85
N PHE A 279 3.22 16.08 -17.88
CA PHE A 279 2.78 17.48 -17.87
C PHE A 279 3.79 18.36 -18.58
N HIS A 280 3.41 18.94 -19.73
CA HIS A 280 4.31 19.74 -20.57
C HIS A 280 4.83 21.01 -19.87
N ASP A 281 3.99 21.66 -19.07
CA ASP A 281 4.31 22.91 -18.38
C ASP A 281 4.89 22.65 -16.97
N TYR A 282 5.47 21.47 -16.73
CA TYR A 282 6.10 21.15 -15.45
C TYR A 282 7.24 22.12 -15.15
N PHE A 283 7.25 22.68 -13.93
CA PHE A 283 8.19 23.73 -13.53
C PHE A 283 9.62 23.23 -13.22
N GLN A 284 9.83 21.93 -13.23
CA GLN A 284 11.14 21.28 -13.19
C GLN A 284 11.41 20.65 -14.56
N GLU A 285 12.30 19.67 -14.61
CA GLU A 285 12.60 18.94 -15.83
C GLU A 285 11.42 18.07 -16.27
N ARG A 286 10.93 18.28 -17.51
CA ARG A 286 9.82 17.49 -18.05
C ARG A 286 10.17 16.02 -18.05
N PRO A 287 9.25 15.13 -17.63
CA PRO A 287 9.44 13.68 -17.78
C PRO A 287 9.77 13.28 -19.22
N LEU A 288 10.70 12.35 -19.38
CA LEU A 288 11.05 11.79 -20.69
C LEU A 288 10.03 10.76 -21.16
N LEU A 289 9.41 10.04 -20.24
CA LEU A 289 8.25 9.19 -20.55
C LEU A 289 7.03 10.08 -20.79
N ASP A 290 6.30 9.83 -21.88
CA ASP A 290 5.05 10.54 -22.17
C ASP A 290 3.89 9.98 -21.36
N THR A 291 3.87 8.66 -21.11
CA THR A 291 2.77 8.00 -20.38
C THR A 291 3.27 6.83 -19.52
N VAL A 292 2.72 6.71 -18.32
CA VAL A 292 2.85 5.51 -17.47
C VAL A 292 1.46 4.93 -17.24
N GLU A 293 1.28 3.66 -17.61
CA GLU A 293 0.00 2.96 -17.48
C GLU A 293 0.09 1.82 -16.46
N PHE A 294 -0.81 1.82 -15.48
CA PHE A 294 -0.98 0.72 -14.53
C PHE A 294 -2.19 -0.09 -14.95
N ILE A 295 -1.97 -1.35 -15.34
CA ILE A 295 -3.00 -2.24 -15.87
C ILE A 295 -3.33 -3.31 -14.83
N GLN A 296 -4.63 -3.49 -14.56
CA GLN A 296 -5.11 -4.50 -13.60
C GLN A 296 -4.79 -5.91 -14.08
N VAL A 297 -4.17 -6.70 -13.20
CA VAL A 297 -3.85 -8.12 -13.41
C VAL A 297 -4.35 -8.96 -12.22
N PRO A 298 -4.50 -10.30 -12.39
CA PRO A 298 -4.80 -11.20 -11.27
C PRO A 298 -3.76 -11.13 -10.15
N LEU A 299 -4.18 -11.47 -8.93
CA LEU A 299 -3.30 -11.45 -7.75
C LEU A 299 -2.09 -12.38 -7.88
N GLU A 300 -2.25 -13.49 -8.60
CA GLU A 300 -1.25 -14.53 -8.78
C GLU A 300 -0.21 -14.22 -9.87
N PHE A 301 -0.36 -13.09 -10.56
CA PHE A 301 0.49 -12.73 -11.71
C PHE A 301 1.99 -12.82 -11.40
N ASP A 302 2.43 -12.24 -10.29
CA ASP A 302 3.85 -12.25 -9.92
C ASP A 302 4.33 -13.63 -9.44
N ASN A 303 3.48 -14.40 -8.75
CA ASN A 303 3.85 -15.74 -8.25
C ASN A 303 4.15 -16.69 -9.41
N ILE A 304 3.41 -16.59 -10.50
CA ILE A 304 3.63 -17.39 -11.71
C ILE A 304 4.93 -16.97 -12.39
N TYR A 305 5.22 -15.69 -12.44
CA TYR A 305 6.45 -15.16 -13.02
C TYR A 305 7.69 -15.56 -12.23
N GLN A 306 7.66 -15.50 -10.91
CA GLN A 306 8.76 -15.90 -10.04
C GLN A 306 9.07 -17.41 -10.11
N SER A 307 8.07 -18.24 -10.39
CA SER A 307 8.24 -19.69 -10.49
C SER A 307 8.81 -20.15 -11.83
N SER A 308 8.74 -19.35 -12.89
CA SER A 308 9.26 -19.71 -14.22
C SER A 308 10.78 -19.44 -14.32
N LYS A 309 11.60 -20.37 -13.85
CA LYS A 309 13.07 -20.35 -13.96
C LYS A 309 13.63 -20.35 -15.40
N HIS A 310 12.80 -20.19 -16.44
CA HIS A 310 13.18 -20.47 -17.82
C HIS A 310 13.17 -19.30 -18.79
N HIS A 311 12.90 -18.06 -18.39
CA HIS A 311 13.05 -16.93 -19.32
C HIS A 311 14.41 -16.24 -19.18
N LYS A 312 15.40 -16.83 -19.86
CA LYS A 312 16.77 -16.29 -20.00
C LYS A 312 16.89 -15.12 -21.00
N SER A 313 15.82 -14.62 -21.59
CA SER A 313 15.94 -13.73 -22.75
C SER A 313 15.65 -12.24 -22.48
N ASN A 314 15.13 -11.86 -21.33
CA ASN A 314 15.06 -10.43 -20.99
C ASN A 314 15.90 -10.20 -19.73
N SER A 315 17.02 -9.52 -19.88
CA SER A 315 17.86 -9.12 -18.77
C SER A 315 17.07 -8.14 -17.90
N THR A 316 16.47 -8.67 -16.84
CA THR A 316 15.92 -7.84 -15.77
C THR A 316 16.95 -7.78 -14.66
N PHE A 317 17.20 -6.60 -14.13
CA PHE A 317 17.93 -6.44 -12.89
C PHE A 317 16.96 -6.16 -11.76
N GLN A 318 17.31 -6.59 -10.56
CA GLN A 318 16.49 -6.37 -9.38
C GLN A 318 17.18 -5.32 -8.51
N VAL A 319 16.40 -4.32 -8.10
CA VAL A 319 16.82 -3.39 -7.06
C VAL A 319 16.29 -3.91 -5.75
N GLU A 320 17.20 -4.40 -4.91
CA GLU A 320 16.87 -4.81 -3.55
C GLU A 320 16.84 -3.58 -2.64
N ARG A 321 15.79 -3.47 -1.86
CA ARG A 321 15.64 -2.42 -0.85
C ARG A 321 14.97 -2.97 0.40
N ASN A 322 15.54 -2.66 1.55
CA ASN A 322 14.84 -2.77 2.83
C ASN A 322 13.77 -1.69 2.85
N SER A 323 12.52 -2.08 2.71
CA SER A 323 11.43 -1.12 2.49
C SER A 323 10.57 -0.89 3.72
N GLY A 324 10.74 -1.68 4.78
CA GLY A 324 9.92 -1.56 5.98
C GLY A 324 10.22 -2.62 7.03
N PHE A 325 9.35 -2.68 8.02
CA PHE A 325 9.44 -3.64 9.12
C PHE A 325 8.06 -4.16 9.53
N GLY A 326 8.03 -5.33 10.14
CA GLY A 326 6.85 -5.89 10.78
C GLY A 326 6.97 -5.85 12.29
N VAL A 327 5.86 -5.54 12.96
CA VAL A 327 5.77 -5.49 14.43
C VAL A 327 4.48 -6.12 14.94
N ILE A 328 4.52 -6.63 16.17
CA ILE A 328 3.33 -6.82 16.98
C ILE A 328 3.25 -5.68 17.98
N ILE A 329 2.09 -5.01 18.03
CA ILE A 329 1.78 -3.98 19.01
C ILE A 329 0.77 -4.54 19.99
N MET A 330 1.08 -4.49 21.28
CA MET A 330 0.21 -4.94 22.36
C MET A 330 -0.57 -3.76 22.94
N ASN A 331 -1.89 -3.91 22.98
CA ASN A 331 -2.81 -2.86 23.40
C ASN A 331 -2.86 -2.69 24.92
N ALA A 332 -1.78 -2.18 25.49
CA ALA A 332 -1.60 -2.07 26.93
C ALA A 332 -2.63 -1.16 27.64
N TRP A 333 -3.44 -0.38 26.91
CA TRP A 333 -4.50 0.46 27.48
C TRP A 333 -5.86 -0.22 27.53
N ARG A 334 -6.04 -1.36 26.81
CA ARG A 334 -7.28 -2.13 26.85
C ARG A 334 -7.44 -2.81 28.22
N ASN A 335 -8.65 -2.75 28.79
CA ASN A 335 -8.99 -3.47 30.02
C ASN A 335 -9.21 -4.96 29.72
N SER A 336 -8.12 -5.72 29.62
CA SER A 336 -8.07 -7.17 29.38
C SER A 336 -6.76 -7.73 29.93
N SER A 337 -6.52 -9.04 29.76
CA SER A 337 -5.27 -9.68 30.21
C SER A 337 -4.01 -9.01 29.68
N ILE A 338 -4.06 -8.41 28.46
CA ILE A 338 -2.91 -7.73 27.84
C ILE A 338 -2.45 -6.47 28.60
N GLN A 339 -3.29 -5.89 29.47
CA GLN A 339 -2.91 -4.75 30.30
C GLN A 339 -1.80 -5.12 31.29
N HIS A 340 -1.74 -6.40 31.71
CA HIS A 340 -0.74 -6.86 32.66
C HIS A 340 0.63 -7.06 32.01
N ILE A 341 1.66 -6.46 32.58
CA ILE A 341 3.03 -6.52 32.05
C ILE A 341 3.58 -7.95 31.96
N ASP A 342 3.21 -8.84 32.89
CA ASP A 342 3.66 -10.23 32.89
C ASP A 342 3.06 -11.03 31.72
N VAL A 343 1.80 -10.75 31.33
CA VAL A 343 1.18 -11.33 30.13
C VAL A 343 1.94 -10.87 28.89
N ARG A 344 2.21 -9.56 28.75
CA ARG A 344 2.94 -9.04 27.62
C ARG A 344 4.37 -9.58 27.54
N LYS A 345 5.09 -9.66 28.65
CA LYS A 345 6.44 -10.26 28.70
C LYS A 345 6.46 -11.73 28.39
N TYR A 346 5.44 -12.47 28.81
CA TYR A 346 5.29 -13.88 28.44
C TYR A 346 5.10 -14.03 26.92
N LEU A 347 4.13 -13.30 26.35
CA LEU A 347 3.89 -13.30 24.90
C LEU A 347 5.14 -12.89 24.12
N HIS A 348 5.83 -11.85 24.57
CA HIS A 348 7.09 -11.41 23.97
C HIS A 348 8.14 -12.54 23.97
N SER A 349 8.28 -13.27 25.09
CA SER A 349 9.27 -14.35 25.19
C SER A 349 8.97 -15.52 24.24
N ILE A 350 7.71 -15.94 24.09
CA ILE A 350 7.35 -17.03 23.16
C ILE A 350 7.47 -16.61 21.70
N ILE A 351 7.13 -15.35 21.37
CA ILE A 351 7.31 -14.78 20.04
C ILE A 351 8.79 -14.73 19.70
N ALA A 352 9.64 -14.20 20.60
CA ALA A 352 11.09 -14.11 20.42
C ALA A 352 11.75 -15.47 20.18
N ASN A 353 11.32 -16.50 20.92
CA ASN A 353 11.87 -17.86 20.78
C ASN A 353 11.51 -18.51 19.43
N ASN A 354 10.47 -18.05 18.75
CA ASN A 354 9.99 -18.60 17.49
C ASN A 354 10.26 -17.70 16.27
N ILE A 355 10.94 -16.57 16.46
CA ILE A 355 11.08 -15.57 15.39
C ILE A 355 11.82 -16.10 14.16
N ASN A 356 12.81 -16.96 14.35
CA ASN A 356 13.58 -17.55 13.25
C ASN A 356 12.76 -18.42 12.30
N HIS A 357 11.57 -18.85 12.71
CA HIS A 357 10.66 -19.63 11.86
C HIS A 357 9.74 -18.76 11.00
N ILE A 358 9.77 -17.44 11.12
CA ILE A 358 8.88 -16.56 10.35
C ILE A 358 9.16 -16.64 8.84
N HIS A 359 10.41 -16.87 8.43
CA HIS A 359 10.82 -17.02 7.03
C HIS A 359 10.22 -18.27 6.36
N GLU A 360 9.78 -19.28 7.14
CA GLU A 360 9.09 -20.47 6.61
C GLU A 360 7.69 -20.10 6.06
N TYR A 361 7.10 -19.03 6.55
CA TYR A 361 5.80 -18.51 6.12
C TYR A 361 5.92 -17.45 5.02
N ASP A 362 7.05 -16.74 4.98
CA ASP A 362 7.35 -15.75 3.96
C ASP A 362 8.86 -15.54 3.87
N SER A 363 9.45 -16.02 2.78
CA SER A 363 10.90 -16.01 2.56
C SER A 363 11.50 -14.61 2.37
N GLN A 364 10.68 -13.59 2.12
CA GLN A 364 11.14 -12.19 1.99
C GLN A 364 11.37 -11.51 3.34
N LYS A 365 10.89 -12.11 4.44
CA LYS A 365 11.01 -11.56 5.78
C LYS A 365 12.32 -11.96 6.43
N ILE A 366 13.14 -10.97 6.77
CA ILE A 366 14.40 -11.16 7.50
C ILE A 366 14.10 -11.00 8.99
N PRO A 367 14.20 -12.08 9.80
CA PRO A 367 13.90 -12.01 11.22
C PRO A 367 14.74 -10.96 11.94
N ASN A 368 14.10 -10.07 12.69
CA ASN A 368 14.75 -9.10 13.56
C ASN A 368 13.86 -8.72 14.74
N ILE A 369 14.20 -9.21 15.92
CA ILE A 369 13.49 -8.91 17.16
C ILE A 369 14.10 -7.76 17.96
N LYS A 370 15.23 -7.24 17.50
CA LYS A 370 16.01 -6.29 18.29
C LYS A 370 15.61 -4.85 18.06
N SER A 371 15.19 -4.50 16.84
CA SER A 371 14.83 -3.14 16.48
C SER A 371 14.01 -3.10 15.19
N CYS A 372 13.17 -2.06 15.04
CA CYS A 372 12.57 -1.65 13.77
C CYS A 372 13.45 -0.65 13.02
N LEU A 373 14.43 -0.06 13.71
CA LEU A 373 15.35 0.93 13.15
C LEU A 373 16.57 0.24 12.59
N LYS A 374 16.97 0.65 11.39
CA LYS A 374 18.18 0.14 10.73
C LYS A 374 19.43 0.53 11.55
N ASP A 375 20.39 -0.36 11.60
CA ASP A 375 21.67 -0.17 12.30
C ASP A 375 21.54 0.06 13.82
N VAL A 376 20.39 -0.29 14.40
CA VAL A 376 20.15 -0.29 15.85
C VAL A 376 20.00 -1.72 16.35
N ASP A 377 20.77 -2.07 17.36
CA ASP A 377 20.72 -3.37 18.04
C ASP A 377 20.49 -3.15 19.55
N HIS A 378 19.26 -3.33 19.99
CA HIS A 378 18.93 -3.26 21.39
C HIS A 378 19.28 -4.58 22.08
N GLN A 379 20.13 -4.49 23.10
CA GLN A 379 20.42 -5.61 24.02
C GLN A 379 19.28 -5.72 25.03
N VAL A 380 18.12 -6.19 24.58
CA VAL A 380 16.96 -6.38 25.44
C VAL A 380 16.97 -7.80 25.99
N ASN A 381 17.08 -7.91 27.30
CA ASN A 381 16.92 -9.20 27.97
C ASN A 381 15.42 -9.49 28.17
N ILE A 382 14.92 -10.50 27.46
CA ILE A 382 13.55 -11.00 27.60
C ILE A 382 13.59 -12.32 28.36
N PRO A 383 13.50 -12.28 29.71
CA PRO A 383 13.62 -13.50 30.50
C PRO A 383 12.42 -14.41 30.25
N LYS A 384 12.69 -15.71 30.18
CA LYS A 384 11.63 -16.71 30.11
C LYS A 384 10.68 -16.55 31.29
N ARG A 385 9.39 -16.42 31.03
CA ARG A 385 8.34 -16.22 32.03
C ARG A 385 7.49 -17.47 32.20
N ARG A 386 6.94 -17.65 33.40
CA ARG A 386 5.90 -18.65 33.63
C ARG A 386 4.64 -18.25 32.85
N ARG A 387 3.96 -19.22 32.23
CA ARG A 387 2.72 -19.01 31.50
C ARG A 387 1.65 -18.41 32.44
N PRO A 388 1.10 -17.23 32.13
CA PRO A 388 -0.03 -16.67 32.87
C PRO A 388 -1.34 -17.39 32.54
N GLU A 389 -2.36 -17.17 33.34
CA GLU A 389 -3.71 -17.60 33.04
C GLU A 389 -4.36 -16.64 32.02
N PHE A 390 -4.98 -17.21 30.97
CA PHE A 390 -5.78 -16.50 29.98
C PHE A 390 -7.26 -16.84 30.21
N LYS A 391 -8.00 -15.92 30.83
CA LYS A 391 -9.45 -16.09 31.13
C LYS A 391 -10.32 -15.89 29.88
N GLU A 392 -9.85 -15.07 28.95
CA GLU A 392 -10.54 -14.71 27.72
C GLU A 392 -9.60 -14.90 26.53
N PRO A 393 -10.15 -15.16 25.32
CA PRO A 393 -9.32 -15.26 24.14
C PRO A 393 -8.70 -13.90 23.77
N LEU A 394 -7.44 -13.93 23.35
CA LEU A 394 -6.74 -12.76 22.80
C LEU A 394 -7.37 -12.36 21.45
N ILE A 395 -7.75 -11.12 21.30
CA ILE A 395 -8.30 -10.60 20.05
C ILE A 395 -7.16 -10.02 19.21
N ILE A 396 -6.94 -10.63 18.04
CA ILE A 396 -5.87 -10.24 17.09
C ILE A 396 -6.49 -9.56 15.89
N LYS A 397 -6.01 -8.37 15.53
CA LYS A 397 -6.39 -7.67 14.31
C LYS A 397 -5.37 -7.93 13.20
N ALA A 398 -5.84 -8.41 12.06
CA ALA A 398 -5.01 -8.77 10.92
C ALA A 398 -5.62 -8.31 9.60
N THR A 399 -4.79 -8.17 8.57
CA THR A 399 -5.20 -7.92 7.19
C THR A 399 -4.56 -8.95 6.25
N GLN A 400 -5.02 -9.00 5.01
CA GLN A 400 -4.41 -9.85 3.98
C GLN A 400 -2.91 -9.59 3.77
N TYR A 401 -2.42 -8.35 4.00
CA TYR A 401 -0.99 -8.03 3.88
C TYR A 401 -0.13 -8.63 5.00
N THR A 402 -0.76 -8.97 6.13
CA THR A 402 -0.08 -9.59 7.28
C THR A 402 -0.44 -11.08 7.43
N GLU A 403 -1.01 -11.70 6.39
CA GLU A 403 -1.55 -13.07 6.47
C GLU A 403 -0.48 -14.09 6.89
N ALA A 404 0.70 -14.06 6.27
CA ALA A 404 1.79 -14.96 6.60
C ALA A 404 2.23 -14.82 8.07
N THR A 405 2.45 -13.59 8.53
CA THR A 405 2.80 -13.27 9.92
C THR A 405 1.69 -13.70 10.88
N THR A 406 0.42 -13.51 10.48
CA THR A 406 -0.72 -13.92 11.30
C THR A 406 -0.78 -15.42 11.46
N LYS A 407 -0.63 -16.20 10.39
CA LYS A 407 -0.57 -17.67 10.42
C LYS A 407 0.58 -18.19 11.29
N TRP A 408 1.75 -17.55 11.18
CA TRP A 408 2.89 -17.86 12.04
C TRP A 408 2.57 -17.61 13.52
N LEU A 409 1.98 -16.48 13.88
CA LEU A 409 1.59 -16.17 15.25
C LEU A 409 0.52 -17.13 15.77
N MET A 410 -0.49 -17.47 14.97
CA MET A 410 -1.52 -18.44 15.33
C MET A 410 -0.91 -19.79 15.71
N ASN A 411 0.03 -20.31 14.91
CA ASN A 411 0.72 -21.56 15.22
C ASN A 411 1.48 -21.50 16.57
N ILE A 412 2.09 -20.38 16.93
CA ILE A 412 2.74 -20.19 18.23
C ILE A 412 1.70 -20.26 19.36
N LEU A 413 0.60 -19.53 19.22
CA LEU A 413 -0.45 -19.46 20.25
C LEU A 413 -1.14 -20.82 20.44
N GLU A 414 -1.36 -21.59 19.37
CA GLU A 414 -1.90 -22.95 19.41
C GLU A 414 -0.96 -23.91 20.16
N LYS A 415 0.33 -23.89 19.85
CA LYS A 415 1.33 -24.71 20.55
C LYS A 415 1.43 -24.40 22.04
N GLU A 416 1.23 -23.16 22.43
CA GLU A 416 1.21 -22.71 23.83
C GLU A 416 -0.18 -22.87 24.49
N ASN A 417 -1.17 -23.41 23.78
CA ASN A 417 -2.56 -23.53 24.25
C ASN A 417 -3.16 -22.20 24.74
N ILE A 418 -2.86 -21.08 24.08
CA ILE A 418 -3.40 -19.76 24.39
C ILE A 418 -4.68 -19.57 23.57
N PRO A 419 -5.84 -19.26 24.18
CA PRO A 419 -7.05 -18.99 23.42
C PRO A 419 -6.93 -17.67 22.67
N PHE A 420 -7.32 -17.64 21.40
CA PHE A 420 -7.30 -16.43 20.57
C PHE A 420 -8.43 -16.41 19.54
N GLN A 421 -8.73 -15.21 19.04
CA GLN A 421 -9.64 -14.97 17.94
C GLN A 421 -9.00 -13.96 16.98
N VAL A 422 -8.91 -14.29 15.68
CA VAL A 422 -8.42 -13.36 14.66
C VAL A 422 -9.59 -12.62 14.01
N LYS A 423 -9.52 -11.28 14.01
CA LYS A 423 -10.43 -10.40 13.27
C LYS A 423 -9.74 -9.96 11.98
N TRP A 424 -10.08 -10.62 10.89
CA TRP A 424 -9.65 -10.25 9.56
C TRP A 424 -10.43 -9.05 9.07
N VAL A 425 -9.72 -7.98 8.69
CA VAL A 425 -10.33 -6.75 8.19
C VAL A 425 -9.70 -6.34 6.86
N PRO A 426 -10.48 -5.76 5.93
CA PRO A 426 -9.92 -5.10 4.75
C PRO A 426 -8.89 -4.05 5.16
N PHE A 427 -7.86 -3.85 4.34
CA PHE A 427 -6.77 -2.94 4.68
C PHE A 427 -7.24 -1.50 4.91
N GLU A 428 -8.21 -1.03 4.15
CA GLU A 428 -8.84 0.29 4.29
C GLU A 428 -9.44 0.49 5.69
N ASN A 429 -10.05 -0.55 6.23
CA ASN A 429 -10.65 -0.54 7.57
C ASN A 429 -9.61 -0.75 8.66
N TYR A 430 -8.49 -1.45 8.33
CA TYR A 430 -7.41 -1.65 9.28
C TYR A 430 -6.86 -0.34 9.82
N LEU A 431 -6.65 0.64 8.95
CA LEU A 431 -6.13 1.96 9.31
C LEU A 431 -7.19 2.90 9.91
N ARG A 432 -8.48 2.71 9.58
CA ARG A 432 -9.55 3.71 9.82
C ARG A 432 -10.55 3.35 10.92
N ASP A 433 -10.65 2.08 11.30
CA ASP A 433 -11.64 1.63 12.30
C ASP A 433 -11.11 1.76 13.73
N GLU A 434 -11.28 2.97 14.29
CA GLU A 434 -10.88 3.27 15.67
C GLU A 434 -11.71 2.48 16.71
N LYS A 435 -13.00 2.20 16.42
CA LYS A 435 -13.88 1.45 17.34
C LYS A 435 -13.42 0.00 17.48
N LEU A 436 -13.03 -0.62 16.37
CA LEU A 436 -12.48 -1.98 16.40
C LEU A 436 -11.15 -2.01 17.18
N ASN A 437 -10.31 -0.97 17.06
CA ASN A 437 -9.04 -0.90 17.76
C ASN A 437 -9.22 -0.94 19.29
N GLU A 438 -10.35 -0.48 19.83
CA GLU A 438 -10.66 -0.53 21.26
C GLU A 438 -10.93 -1.95 21.77
N GLN A 439 -11.26 -2.87 20.88
CA GLN A 439 -11.62 -4.26 21.22
C GLN A 439 -10.49 -5.26 20.95
N VAL A 440 -9.33 -4.79 20.48
CA VAL A 440 -8.21 -5.64 20.04
C VAL A 440 -7.10 -5.65 21.08
N ASP A 441 -6.49 -6.82 21.31
CA ASP A 441 -5.35 -7.00 22.21
C ASP A 441 -4.02 -6.91 21.46
N LEU A 442 -3.94 -7.49 20.26
CA LEU A 442 -2.73 -7.55 19.45
C LEU A 442 -2.99 -7.01 18.05
N PHE A 443 -2.15 -6.09 17.61
CA PHE A 443 -2.11 -5.61 16.23
C PHE A 443 -0.89 -6.20 15.53
N ILE A 444 -1.11 -6.89 14.42
CA ILE A 444 -0.03 -7.28 13.51
C ILE A 444 0.09 -6.15 12.49
N HIS A 445 1.15 -5.39 12.53
CA HIS A 445 1.33 -4.18 11.75
C HIS A 445 2.63 -4.22 10.96
N GLY A 446 2.56 -3.77 9.71
CA GLY A 446 3.73 -3.50 8.87
C GLY A 446 3.80 -2.01 8.57
N GLU A 447 4.99 -1.45 8.64
CA GLU A 447 5.24 -0.05 8.32
C GLU A 447 6.36 0.05 7.28
N VAL A 448 6.25 1.00 6.38
CA VAL A 448 7.26 1.30 5.37
C VAL A 448 7.76 2.72 5.57
N PHE A 449 9.07 2.89 5.65
CA PHE A 449 9.65 4.22 5.78
C PHE A 449 9.43 5.03 4.50
N GLU A 450 8.99 6.27 4.66
CA GLU A 450 8.74 7.17 3.53
C GLU A 450 10.06 7.51 2.81
N MET A 451 10.93 8.26 3.43
CA MET A 451 12.26 8.59 2.88
C MET A 451 13.34 8.42 3.94
N ASN A 452 13.26 9.20 4.99
CA ASN A 452 14.19 9.23 6.09
C ASN A 452 13.62 8.46 7.27
N GLN A 453 14.42 7.57 7.84
CA GLN A 453 14.02 6.70 8.94
C GLN A 453 13.55 7.49 10.16
N GLU A 454 14.21 8.61 10.48
CA GLU A 454 13.97 9.33 11.73
C GLU A 454 12.60 9.98 11.77
N ILE A 455 12.22 10.69 10.70
CA ILE A 455 10.89 11.30 10.61
C ILE A 455 9.80 10.25 10.40
N SER A 456 10.07 9.19 9.64
CA SER A 456 9.11 8.12 9.39
C SER A 456 8.79 7.34 10.67
N PHE A 457 9.78 7.07 11.51
CA PHE A 457 9.55 6.42 12.80
C PHE A 457 8.75 7.32 13.75
N TYR A 458 9.06 8.61 13.82
CA TYR A 458 8.26 9.56 14.60
C TYR A 458 6.81 9.65 14.10
N TYR A 459 6.62 9.62 12.78
CA TYR A 459 5.29 9.58 12.19
C TYR A 459 4.53 8.31 12.57
N PHE A 460 5.16 7.14 12.48
CA PHE A 460 4.61 5.87 12.94
C PHE A 460 4.17 5.92 14.42
N LEU A 461 4.95 6.60 15.28
CA LEU A 461 4.62 6.78 16.69
C LEU A 461 3.41 7.69 16.93
N THR A 462 3.20 8.69 16.08
CA THR A 462 2.27 9.81 16.35
C THR A 462 1.03 9.84 15.47
N ALA A 463 1.08 9.23 14.27
CA ALA A 463 -0.05 9.18 13.36
C ALA A 463 -1.23 8.43 13.98
N ARG A 464 -2.43 9.01 13.91
CA ARG A 464 -3.63 8.43 14.57
C ARG A 464 -4.04 7.07 14.07
N TYR A 465 -3.70 6.72 12.84
CA TYR A 465 -3.95 5.38 12.34
C TYR A 465 -3.00 4.32 12.94
N SER A 466 -1.86 4.75 13.51
CA SER A 466 -0.96 3.84 14.20
C SER A 466 -1.56 3.39 15.54
N PRO A 467 -1.61 2.09 15.80
CA PRO A 467 -2.03 1.58 17.11
C PRO A 467 -1.22 2.13 18.27
N LEU A 468 0.05 2.49 18.04
CA LEU A 468 0.94 3.06 19.06
C LEU A 468 0.52 4.45 19.52
N ALA A 469 -0.04 5.29 18.66
CA ALA A 469 -0.37 6.67 19.00
C ALA A 469 -1.28 6.77 20.25
N LYS A 470 -2.24 5.85 20.42
CA LYS A 470 -3.10 5.82 21.61
C LYS A 470 -2.36 5.33 22.85
N VAL A 471 -1.54 4.28 22.70
CA VAL A 471 -0.70 3.74 23.79
C VAL A 471 0.24 4.82 24.32
N LEU A 472 0.91 5.54 23.42
CA LEU A 472 1.85 6.61 23.76
C LEU A 472 1.17 7.78 24.50
N LYS A 473 -0.06 8.13 24.13
CA LYS A 473 -0.83 9.21 24.78
C LYS A 473 -1.30 8.86 26.18
N THR A 474 -1.60 7.60 26.44
CA THR A 474 -2.09 7.12 27.74
C THR A 474 -0.97 6.84 28.73
N ASN A 475 0.24 6.59 28.28
CA ASN A 475 1.41 6.34 29.11
C ASN A 475 2.16 7.65 29.41
N LYS A 476 2.26 8.05 30.68
CA LYS A 476 2.88 9.31 31.11
C LYS A 476 4.38 9.42 30.75
N SER A 477 5.15 8.31 30.88
CA SER A 477 6.58 8.29 30.54
C SER A 477 6.79 8.49 29.05
N LEU A 478 6.10 7.68 28.21
CA LEU A 478 6.19 7.75 26.77
C LEU A 478 5.73 9.11 26.22
N LYS A 479 4.66 9.68 26.78
CA LYS A 479 4.19 11.04 26.43
C LYS A 479 5.26 12.10 26.71
N LYS A 480 5.98 11.99 27.86
CA LYS A 480 7.08 12.89 28.20
C LYS A 480 8.24 12.75 27.21
N HIS A 481 8.54 11.55 26.74
CA HIS A 481 9.56 11.35 25.70
C HIS A 481 9.14 11.98 24.37
N LEU A 482 7.91 11.79 23.93
CA LEU A 482 7.40 12.42 22.70
C LEU A 482 7.46 13.95 22.75
N SER A 483 7.23 14.58 23.92
CA SER A 483 7.27 16.04 24.02
C SER A 483 8.66 16.64 23.79
N LYS A 484 9.74 15.84 23.85
CA LYS A 484 11.10 16.32 23.60
C LYS A 484 11.35 16.63 22.13
N TYR A 485 10.70 15.91 21.21
CA TYR A 485 10.97 16.02 19.76
C TYR A 485 10.82 17.46 19.23
N LYS A 486 9.82 18.20 19.69
CA LYS A 486 9.59 19.58 19.23
C LYS A 486 10.70 20.57 19.62
N HIS A 487 11.54 20.23 20.62
CA HIS A 487 12.63 21.07 21.12
C HIS A 487 14.03 20.53 20.78
N THR A 488 14.12 19.31 20.24
CA THR A 488 15.39 18.65 19.91
C THR A 488 15.69 18.83 18.44
N HIS A 489 16.91 19.24 18.09
CA HIS A 489 17.35 19.35 16.70
C HIS A 489 17.21 18.02 15.96
N PHE A 490 16.86 18.08 14.69
CA PHE A 490 16.54 16.87 13.91
C PHE A 490 17.73 15.89 13.83
N GLU A 491 18.95 16.40 13.78
CA GLU A 491 20.18 15.60 13.76
C GLU A 491 20.36 14.70 15.00
N GLU A 492 19.69 15.03 16.10
CA GLU A 492 19.74 14.25 17.34
C GLU A 492 18.59 13.22 17.46
N TRP A 493 17.67 13.19 16.49
CA TRP A 493 16.47 12.35 16.55
C TRP A 493 16.78 10.85 16.52
N ALA A 494 17.87 10.42 15.92
CA ALA A 494 18.32 9.03 15.97
C ALA A 494 18.43 8.53 17.42
N SER A 495 18.97 9.36 18.33
CA SER A 495 19.07 9.04 19.76
C SER A 495 17.70 9.03 20.45
N LEU A 496 16.80 9.96 20.12
CA LEU A 496 15.44 9.97 20.67
C LEU A 496 14.66 8.73 20.23
N ASN A 497 14.69 8.41 18.94
CA ASN A 497 14.04 7.24 18.37
C ASN A 497 14.53 5.96 19.02
N LYS A 498 15.86 5.78 19.12
CA LYS A 498 16.50 4.63 19.76
C LYS A 498 16.04 4.47 21.21
N ASN A 499 16.02 5.55 21.99
CA ASN A 499 15.64 5.50 23.40
C ASN A 499 14.15 5.16 23.57
N LEU A 500 13.28 5.76 22.76
CA LEU A 500 11.86 5.52 22.82
C LEU A 500 11.50 4.11 22.34
N GLU A 501 12.13 3.63 21.28
CA GLU A 501 11.98 2.26 20.80
C GLU A 501 12.38 1.25 21.87
N LYS A 502 13.53 1.47 22.53
CA LYS A 502 14.00 0.62 23.62
C LYS A 502 12.96 0.52 24.75
N GLU A 503 12.39 1.63 25.18
CA GLU A 503 11.35 1.65 26.23
C GLU A 503 10.09 0.87 25.79
N LEU A 504 9.67 0.99 24.53
CA LEU A 504 8.54 0.25 23.97
C LEU A 504 8.80 -1.27 23.95
N ILE A 505 9.99 -1.69 23.59
CA ILE A 505 10.39 -3.10 23.56
C ILE A 505 10.51 -3.65 24.99
N GLU A 506 11.20 -2.95 25.89
CA GLU A 506 11.38 -3.36 27.30
C GLU A 506 10.06 -3.47 28.06
N SER A 507 9.09 -2.60 27.76
CA SER A 507 7.73 -2.68 28.30
C SER A 507 6.83 -3.71 27.57
N SER A 508 7.37 -4.38 26.55
CA SER A 508 6.64 -5.32 25.72
C SER A 508 5.34 -4.73 25.15
N ILE A 509 5.36 -3.46 24.80
CA ILE A 509 4.29 -2.79 24.07
C ILE A 509 4.47 -3.02 22.57
N MET A 510 5.71 -3.03 22.10
CA MET A 510 6.09 -3.27 20.72
C MET A 510 7.08 -4.43 20.63
N ILE A 511 6.87 -5.35 19.73
CA ILE A 511 7.78 -6.46 19.43
C ILE A 511 8.17 -6.34 17.97
N PRO A 512 9.39 -5.93 17.65
CA PRO A 512 9.93 -6.05 16.29
C PRO A 512 9.91 -7.51 15.84
N LEU A 513 9.63 -7.77 14.57
CA LEU A 513 9.55 -9.13 14.03
C LEU A 513 10.55 -9.35 12.91
N TYR A 514 10.57 -8.47 11.93
CA TYR A 514 11.37 -8.62 10.71
C TYR A 514 11.56 -7.29 9.99
N TYR A 515 12.58 -7.26 9.15
CA TYR A 515 12.64 -6.33 8.04
C TYR A 515 12.05 -6.98 6.78
N ASP A 516 11.40 -6.16 5.97
CA ASP A 516 10.85 -6.57 4.69
C ASP A 516 11.82 -6.16 3.57
N THR A 517 12.27 -7.12 2.76
CA THR A 517 13.09 -6.85 1.59
C THR A 517 12.24 -6.87 0.34
N ARG A 518 12.29 -5.78 -0.40
CA ARG A 518 11.59 -5.65 -1.67
C ARG A 518 12.57 -5.80 -2.82
N GLN A 519 12.30 -6.74 -3.70
CA GLN A 519 13.01 -6.85 -4.97
C GLN A 519 12.07 -6.29 -6.05
N ILE A 520 12.46 -5.17 -6.65
CA ILE A 520 11.71 -4.53 -7.72
C ILE A 520 12.41 -4.87 -9.03
N PRO A 521 11.77 -5.67 -9.91
CA PRO A 521 12.36 -6.01 -11.21
C PRO A 521 12.22 -4.81 -12.16
N PHE A 522 13.32 -4.48 -12.84
CA PHE A 522 13.36 -3.49 -13.91
C PHE A 522 13.91 -4.11 -15.19
N SER A 523 13.38 -3.69 -16.34
CA SER A 523 13.99 -4.00 -17.63
C SER A 523 15.39 -3.37 -17.70
N SER A 524 16.35 -4.08 -18.30
CA SER A 524 17.71 -3.56 -18.51
C SER A 524 17.79 -2.34 -19.41
N ASP A 525 16.74 -2.07 -20.17
CA ASP A 525 16.66 -0.91 -21.07
C ASP A 525 16.32 0.38 -20.32
N LEU A 526 15.79 0.27 -19.10
CA LEU A 526 15.49 1.41 -18.24
C LEU A 526 16.76 1.95 -17.59
N THR A 527 16.97 3.25 -17.70
CA THR A 527 18.11 3.95 -17.12
C THR A 527 17.64 5.06 -16.18
N ASN A 528 18.55 5.57 -15.36
CA ASN A 528 18.30 6.63 -14.40
C ASN A 528 17.19 6.30 -13.39
N ILE A 529 17.15 5.03 -12.94
CA ILE A 529 16.18 4.59 -11.93
C ILE A 529 16.52 5.25 -10.60
N LYS A 530 15.72 6.23 -10.21
CA LYS A 530 15.80 6.86 -8.89
C LYS A 530 14.65 6.39 -8.03
N MET A 531 15.00 5.87 -6.86
CA MET A 531 14.02 5.49 -5.86
C MET A 531 13.70 6.71 -5.00
N LYS A 532 12.43 7.01 -4.84
CA LYS A 532 11.91 8.03 -3.94
C LYS A 532 10.99 7.39 -2.90
N TYR A 533 10.18 8.15 -2.26
CA TYR A 533 9.23 7.80 -1.20
C TYR A 533 8.75 6.35 -1.19
N PHE A 534 8.82 5.70 -0.03
CA PHE A 534 8.41 4.30 0.17
C PHE A 534 9.12 3.29 -0.74
N GLY A 535 10.30 3.64 -1.26
CA GLY A 535 11.04 2.77 -2.17
C GLY A 535 10.43 2.66 -3.58
N TYR A 536 9.65 3.63 -4.02
CA TYR A 536 9.11 3.67 -5.39
C TYR A 536 9.93 4.52 -6.33
N VAL A 537 9.76 4.20 -7.62
CA VAL A 537 10.48 4.86 -8.71
C VAL A 537 9.88 6.23 -8.99
N ASP A 538 10.74 7.21 -9.15
CA ASP A 538 10.40 8.50 -9.72
C ASP A 538 10.34 8.37 -11.24
N PHE A 539 9.13 8.35 -11.79
CA PHE A 539 8.94 8.22 -13.23
C PHE A 539 9.42 9.45 -14.02
N SER A 540 9.51 10.61 -13.39
CA SER A 540 9.98 11.82 -14.05
C SER A 540 11.44 11.75 -14.49
N GLN A 541 12.21 10.87 -13.85
CA GLN A 541 13.64 10.68 -14.12
C GLN A 541 13.95 9.45 -14.99
N LEU A 542 12.94 8.59 -15.22
CA LEU A 542 13.13 7.40 -16.04
C LEU A 542 13.27 7.74 -17.51
N TRP A 543 14.22 7.10 -18.16
CA TRP A 543 14.29 7.10 -19.60
C TRP A 543 14.83 5.76 -20.11
N ILE A 544 14.71 5.56 -21.40
CA ILE A 544 15.10 4.33 -22.06
C ILE A 544 16.18 4.64 -23.07
N ARG A 545 17.24 3.84 -23.03
CA ARG A 545 18.31 3.96 -24.00
C ARG A 545 17.79 3.51 -25.35
N PRO A 546 17.80 4.39 -26.38
CA PRO A 546 17.46 3.96 -27.73
C PRO A 546 18.40 2.84 -28.19
N LEU A 547 17.84 1.81 -28.81
CA LEU A 547 18.64 0.84 -29.55
C LEU A 547 19.12 1.52 -30.81
N ILE A 548 20.39 1.90 -30.87
CA ILE A 548 21.05 2.47 -32.05
C ILE A 548 21.52 1.33 -32.95
#